data_d5ae9f404df377906c936b3530532599
#
_entry.id   d5ae9f404df377906c936b3530532599
#
_cell.length_a   1.000
_cell.length_b   1.000
_cell.length_c   1.000
_cell.angle_alpha   90.00
_cell.angle_beta   90.00
_cell.angle_gamma   90.00
#
_symmetry.space_group_name_H-M   'P 1'
#
loop_
_entity.id
_entity.type
_entity.pdbx_description
1 polymer ?
#
loop_
_entity_poly.entity_id
_entity_poly.type
_entity_poly.pdbx_seq_one_letter_code
_entity_poly.pdbx_strand_id
1 'polypeptide(L)'
;MQNLKLDHIIHYVHQLNDFKYPGHLFTLHQGGQHVRLGTFNRLAYLNNAYIELLDVFKPEILQKVIKSDEGRVSFPSKIVQDNYKQGVKTLAFRTQDIEQLKRDLENRNIEVIGPVNMQRENKKGDKTSWKLLYIADPDYRVKPPFFIQWNEREEVRNKKIAPFQQKEFSVKGIELYSTERAHTVKKWQEWFDMTIISESATETVLKLKADDITYRILDGEYSGYKSIVIKDTLTTSPYTLIIRGVSYRFEAD
;
A
#
# COMPACT_ATOMS: atom_id res chain seq x y z
N MET A 1 6.29 -19.90 -1.37
CA MET A 1 5.57 -18.75 -1.94
C MET A 1 6.50 -17.87 -2.75
N GLN A 2 5.92 -17.06 -3.66
CA GLN A 2 6.66 -16.12 -4.52
C GLN A 2 7.35 -15.01 -3.73
N ASN A 3 8.35 -14.38 -4.35
CA ASN A 3 9.09 -13.26 -3.79
C ASN A 3 8.23 -11.97 -3.80
N LEU A 4 7.39 -11.80 -2.78
CA LEU A 4 6.61 -10.59 -2.57
C LEU A 4 7.51 -9.44 -2.14
N LYS A 5 7.23 -8.22 -2.66
CA LYS A 5 7.89 -6.97 -2.26
C LYS A 5 6.86 -5.85 -2.15
N LEU A 6 7.11 -4.87 -1.30
CA LEU A 6 6.29 -3.66 -1.28
C LEU A 6 6.37 -2.98 -2.66
N ASP A 7 5.21 -2.72 -3.24
CA ASP A 7 5.10 -1.90 -4.47
C ASP A 7 4.77 -0.46 -4.12
N HIS A 8 3.69 -0.25 -3.35
CA HIS A 8 3.26 1.08 -2.93
C HIS A 8 2.40 1.10 -1.67
N ILE A 9 2.24 2.31 -1.14
CA ILE A 9 1.45 2.64 0.03
C ILE A 9 0.31 3.53 -0.42
N ILE A 10 -0.95 3.16 -0.14
CA ILE A 10 -2.11 3.98 -0.45
C ILE A 10 -2.42 4.91 0.72
N HIS A 11 -2.18 6.20 0.52
CA HIS A 11 -2.47 7.27 1.47
C HIS A 11 -3.63 8.11 0.95
N TYR A 12 -4.80 7.96 1.55
CA TYR A 12 -5.98 8.75 1.21
C TYR A 12 -5.87 10.17 1.80
N VAL A 13 -6.07 11.17 0.96
CA VAL A 13 -6.02 12.59 1.33
C VAL A 13 -7.16 13.36 0.69
N HIS A 14 -7.68 14.39 1.35
CA HIS A 14 -8.67 15.30 0.78
C HIS A 14 -7.97 16.40 -0.02
N GLN A 15 -8.64 16.92 -1.06
CA GLN A 15 -8.19 18.04 -1.88
C GLN A 15 -6.80 17.79 -2.50
N LEU A 16 -6.63 16.60 -3.06
CA LEU A 16 -5.36 16.15 -3.63
C LEU A 16 -4.83 17.08 -4.75
N ASN A 17 -5.71 17.75 -5.48
CA ASN A 17 -5.30 18.68 -6.54
C ASN A 17 -4.44 19.83 -6.00
N ASP A 18 -4.79 20.33 -4.82
CA ASP A 18 -4.11 21.44 -4.15
C ASP A 18 -3.03 20.98 -3.17
N PHE A 19 -2.92 19.66 -2.94
CA PHE A 19 -1.99 19.11 -1.98
C PHE A 19 -0.55 19.19 -2.49
N LYS A 20 0.36 19.63 -1.60
CA LYS A 20 1.81 19.56 -1.73
C LYS A 20 2.41 19.07 -0.42
N TYR A 21 3.48 18.28 -0.50
CA TYR A 21 4.22 17.94 0.71
C TYR A 21 4.87 19.19 1.32
N PRO A 22 4.88 19.30 2.66
CA PRO A 22 5.58 20.40 3.34
C PRO A 22 7.04 20.51 2.89
N GLY A 23 7.53 21.73 2.68
CA GLY A 23 8.91 21.98 2.26
C GLY A 23 9.29 21.33 0.91
N HIS A 24 8.31 20.98 0.09
CA HIS A 24 8.54 20.24 -1.17
C HIS A 24 9.28 18.91 -0.97
N LEU A 25 9.13 18.27 0.21
CA LEU A 25 9.80 17.03 0.60
C LEU A 25 9.75 15.95 -0.48
N PHE A 26 8.55 15.68 -1.01
CA PHE A 26 8.39 14.75 -2.13
C PHE A 26 7.78 15.45 -3.35
N THR A 27 8.35 15.15 -4.51
CA THR A 27 7.78 15.55 -5.79
C THR A 27 6.57 14.67 -6.13
N LEU A 28 5.44 15.32 -6.40
CA LEU A 28 4.22 14.63 -6.80
C LEU A 28 4.08 14.63 -8.32
N HIS A 29 4.05 13.44 -8.87
CA HIS A 29 3.79 13.19 -10.28
C HIS A 29 2.31 12.90 -10.53
N GLN A 30 1.82 13.31 -11.69
CA GLN A 30 0.46 13.02 -12.11
C GLN A 30 0.31 11.50 -12.27
N GLY A 31 -0.65 10.93 -11.58
CA GLY A 31 -1.05 9.55 -11.73
C GLY A 31 -2.14 9.38 -12.81
N GLY A 32 -3.32 8.94 -12.40
CA GLY A 32 -4.46 8.76 -13.30
C GLY A 32 -5.78 8.78 -12.58
N GLN A 33 -6.85 8.56 -13.34
CA GLN A 33 -8.19 8.38 -12.80
C GLN A 33 -8.59 6.92 -12.87
N HIS A 34 -9.12 6.42 -11.77
CA HIS A 34 -9.78 5.13 -11.69
C HIS A 34 -11.30 5.37 -11.88
N VAL A 35 -11.70 5.59 -13.13
CA VAL A 35 -13.08 6.01 -13.46
C VAL A 35 -14.13 5.06 -12.88
N ARG A 36 -13.84 3.74 -12.91
CA ARG A 36 -14.74 2.71 -12.37
C ARG A 36 -14.88 2.76 -10.84
N LEU A 37 -13.91 3.36 -10.15
CA LEU A 37 -13.86 3.46 -8.69
C LEU A 37 -14.21 4.86 -8.18
N GLY A 38 -14.30 5.86 -9.06
CA GLY A 38 -14.54 7.25 -8.69
C GLY A 38 -13.38 7.92 -7.95
N THR A 39 -12.14 7.40 -8.14
CA THR A 39 -10.93 7.88 -7.47
C THR A 39 -9.87 8.34 -8.46
N PHE A 40 -8.96 9.20 -8.01
CA PHE A 40 -7.79 9.62 -8.78
C PHE A 40 -6.56 9.71 -7.87
N ASN A 41 -5.37 9.71 -8.46
CA ASN A 41 -4.14 9.67 -7.69
C ASN A 41 -3.05 10.60 -8.19
N ARG A 42 -2.10 10.89 -7.29
CA ARG A 42 -0.77 11.44 -7.56
C ARG A 42 0.28 10.58 -6.86
N LEU A 43 1.47 10.48 -7.45
CA LEU A 43 2.47 9.49 -7.05
C LEU A 43 3.76 10.18 -6.61
N ALA A 44 4.27 9.81 -5.44
CA ALA A 44 5.61 10.17 -4.98
C ALA A 44 6.50 8.93 -5.06
N TYR A 45 7.42 8.91 -6.02
CA TYR A 45 8.33 7.79 -6.24
C TYR A 45 9.56 7.92 -5.36
N LEU A 46 9.72 6.97 -4.42
CA LEU A 46 10.93 6.81 -3.62
C LEU A 46 11.85 5.76 -4.26
N ASN A 47 12.99 5.51 -3.66
CA ASN A 47 13.99 4.60 -4.23
C ASN A 47 13.47 3.15 -4.41
N ASN A 48 12.71 2.61 -3.46
CA ASN A 48 12.31 1.20 -3.44
C ASN A 48 10.80 0.95 -3.51
N ALA A 49 9.99 1.98 -3.35
CA ALA A 49 8.53 1.94 -3.42
C ALA A 49 7.99 3.31 -3.81
N TYR A 50 6.68 3.46 -3.94
CA TYR A 50 6.07 4.77 -4.08
C TYR A 50 4.89 4.96 -3.13
N ILE A 51 4.58 6.22 -2.83
CA ILE A 51 3.39 6.60 -2.09
C ILE A 51 2.34 7.03 -3.12
N GLU A 52 1.23 6.33 -3.15
CA GLU A 52 0.06 6.71 -3.93
C GLU A 52 -0.86 7.57 -3.07
N LEU A 53 -0.83 8.89 -3.29
CA LEU A 53 -1.84 9.77 -2.74
C LEU A 53 -3.12 9.61 -3.54
N LEU A 54 -4.20 9.24 -2.86
CA LEU A 54 -5.49 8.94 -3.47
C LEU A 54 -6.57 9.90 -2.95
N ASP A 55 -7.44 10.36 -3.86
CA ASP A 55 -8.63 11.14 -3.51
C ASP A 55 -9.86 10.64 -4.27
N VAL A 56 -11.03 10.99 -3.80
CA VAL A 56 -12.32 10.59 -4.37
C VAL A 56 -12.93 11.78 -5.10
N PHE A 57 -13.18 11.65 -6.40
CA PHE A 57 -13.85 12.67 -7.19
C PHE A 57 -15.34 12.37 -7.44
N LYS A 58 -15.76 11.10 -7.25
CA LYS A 58 -17.17 10.67 -7.39
C LYS A 58 -17.55 9.69 -6.26
N PRO A 59 -17.93 10.21 -5.08
CA PRO A 59 -18.28 9.38 -3.93
C PRO A 59 -19.43 8.40 -4.21
N GLU A 60 -20.40 8.79 -5.05
CA GLU A 60 -21.54 7.97 -5.43
C GLU A 60 -21.13 6.71 -6.21
N ILE A 61 -20.09 6.79 -7.05
CA ILE A 61 -19.53 5.62 -7.73
C ILE A 61 -18.86 4.71 -6.72
N LEU A 62 -18.02 5.25 -5.84
CA LEU A 62 -17.33 4.50 -4.82
C LEU A 62 -18.29 3.74 -3.92
N GLN A 63 -19.33 4.41 -3.41
CA GLN A 63 -20.36 3.80 -2.56
C GLN A 63 -21.15 2.69 -3.26
N LYS A 64 -21.31 2.78 -4.58
CA LYS A 64 -21.95 1.72 -5.37
C LYS A 64 -21.02 0.53 -5.55
N VAL A 65 -19.75 0.78 -5.89
CA VAL A 65 -18.75 -0.26 -6.17
C VAL A 65 -18.49 -1.14 -4.95
N ILE A 66 -18.37 -0.58 -3.75
CA ILE A 66 -18.07 -1.34 -2.53
C ILE A 66 -19.16 -2.34 -2.14
N LYS A 67 -20.34 -2.29 -2.75
CA LYS A 67 -21.44 -3.26 -2.53
C LYS A 67 -21.28 -4.55 -3.33
N SER A 68 -20.38 -4.58 -4.33
CA SER A 68 -20.05 -5.81 -5.07
C SER A 68 -19.01 -6.64 -4.31
N ASP A 69 -18.92 -7.92 -4.62
CA ASP A 69 -17.94 -8.83 -4.00
C ASP A 69 -16.50 -8.36 -4.20
N GLU A 70 -16.16 -7.95 -5.43
CA GLU A 70 -14.85 -7.37 -5.72
C GLU A 70 -14.65 -6.04 -4.97
N GLY A 71 -15.67 -5.17 -5.00
CA GLY A 71 -15.59 -3.84 -4.41
C GLY A 71 -15.40 -3.85 -2.90
N ARG A 72 -16.03 -4.80 -2.17
CA ARG A 72 -15.93 -4.91 -0.71
C ARG A 72 -14.50 -5.16 -0.22
N VAL A 73 -13.70 -5.86 -1.03
CA VAL A 73 -12.30 -6.19 -0.71
C VAL A 73 -11.30 -5.20 -1.32
N SER A 74 -11.72 -4.42 -2.32
CA SER A 74 -10.87 -3.48 -3.03
C SER A 74 -10.26 -2.42 -2.11
N PHE A 75 -9.15 -1.82 -2.55
CA PHE A 75 -8.45 -0.81 -1.75
C PHE A 75 -9.33 0.40 -1.37
N PRO A 76 -10.26 0.88 -2.22
CA PRO A 76 -11.09 2.03 -1.85
C PRO A 76 -12.16 1.70 -0.80
N SER A 77 -12.50 0.43 -0.56
CA SER A 77 -13.54 0.07 0.42
C SER A 77 -13.21 0.61 1.81
N LYS A 78 -11.92 0.63 2.19
CA LYS A 78 -11.47 1.16 3.48
C LYS A 78 -11.71 2.66 3.63
N ILE A 79 -11.73 3.42 2.54
CA ILE A 79 -12.05 4.86 2.57
C ILE A 79 -13.47 5.06 3.10
N VAL A 80 -14.42 4.30 2.57
CA VAL A 80 -15.83 4.40 3.00
C VAL A 80 -16.03 3.84 4.42
N GLN A 81 -15.41 2.69 4.73
CA GLN A 81 -15.45 2.09 6.09
C GLN A 81 -14.93 3.05 7.16
N ASP A 82 -13.95 3.88 6.84
CA ASP A 82 -13.38 4.88 7.74
C ASP A 82 -14.09 6.24 7.67
N ASN A 83 -15.29 6.32 7.10
CA ASN A 83 -16.01 7.59 6.89
C ASN A 83 -15.15 8.68 6.24
N TYR A 84 -14.39 8.30 5.24
CA TYR A 84 -13.48 9.22 4.51
C TYR A 84 -12.42 9.90 5.40
N LYS A 85 -12.04 9.29 6.51
CA LYS A 85 -10.91 9.75 7.33
C LYS A 85 -9.62 9.65 6.53
N GLN A 86 -8.80 10.72 6.52
CA GLN A 86 -7.48 10.70 5.88
C GLN A 86 -6.53 9.72 6.57
N GLY A 87 -5.54 9.21 5.84
CA GLY A 87 -4.56 8.25 6.37
C GLY A 87 -4.23 7.12 5.42
N VAL A 88 -3.27 6.28 5.77
CA VAL A 88 -2.94 5.07 5.01
C VAL A 88 -4.12 4.09 5.09
N LYS A 89 -4.55 3.58 3.94
CA LYS A 89 -5.69 2.67 3.83
C LYS A 89 -5.26 1.22 3.69
N THR A 90 -4.24 0.98 2.93
CA THR A 90 -3.65 -0.35 2.71
C THR A 90 -2.32 -0.21 1.98
N LEU A 91 -1.68 -1.35 1.74
CA LEU A 91 -0.44 -1.50 0.99
C LEU A 91 -0.69 -2.37 -0.25
N ALA A 92 0.17 -2.26 -1.24
CA ALA A 92 0.24 -3.18 -2.36
C ALA A 92 1.55 -3.96 -2.33
N PHE A 93 1.47 -5.29 -2.43
CA PHE A 93 2.62 -6.16 -2.59
C PHE A 93 2.70 -6.64 -4.04
N ARG A 94 3.83 -6.41 -4.71
CA ARG A 94 4.03 -6.88 -6.07
C ARG A 94 4.43 -8.35 -6.11
N THR A 95 3.94 -9.04 -7.12
CA THR A 95 4.29 -10.41 -7.48
C THR A 95 4.62 -10.49 -8.97
N GLN A 96 5.36 -11.51 -9.37
CA GLN A 96 5.67 -11.78 -10.78
C GLN A 96 4.68 -12.73 -11.44
N ASP A 97 3.95 -13.55 -10.65
CA ASP A 97 2.94 -14.49 -11.13
C ASP A 97 1.74 -14.52 -10.18
N ILE A 98 0.75 -13.67 -10.47
CA ILE A 98 -0.44 -13.53 -9.64
C ILE A 98 -1.37 -14.74 -9.73
N GLU A 99 -1.34 -15.47 -10.85
CA GLU A 99 -2.14 -16.69 -11.02
C GLU A 99 -1.60 -17.84 -10.17
N GLN A 100 -0.27 -18.00 -10.11
CA GLN A 100 0.34 -18.96 -9.21
C GLN A 100 0.13 -18.58 -7.76
N LEU A 101 0.25 -17.28 -7.43
CA LEU A 101 -0.01 -16.78 -6.08
C LEU A 101 -1.45 -17.09 -5.63
N LYS A 102 -2.43 -16.89 -6.53
CA LYS A 102 -3.83 -17.26 -6.28
C LYS A 102 -3.95 -18.73 -5.91
N ARG A 103 -3.42 -19.64 -6.75
CA ARG A 103 -3.44 -21.09 -6.47
C ARG A 103 -2.78 -21.44 -5.13
N ASP A 104 -1.65 -20.82 -4.82
CA ASP A 104 -0.93 -21.06 -3.56
C ASP A 104 -1.75 -20.64 -2.33
N LEU A 105 -2.52 -19.54 -2.42
CA LEU A 105 -3.41 -19.07 -1.37
C LEU A 105 -4.64 -19.98 -1.23
N GLU A 106 -5.30 -20.32 -2.34
CA GLU A 106 -6.45 -21.21 -2.36
C GLU A 106 -6.13 -22.61 -1.82
N ASN A 107 -4.95 -23.16 -2.14
CA ASN A 107 -4.46 -24.45 -1.61
C ASN A 107 -4.25 -24.42 -0.08
N ARG A 108 -4.14 -23.26 0.51
CA ARG A 108 -4.06 -23.05 1.98
C ARG A 108 -5.41 -22.65 2.59
N ASN A 109 -6.51 -22.82 1.84
CA ASN A 109 -7.85 -22.41 2.20
C ASN A 109 -7.99 -20.92 2.53
N ILE A 110 -7.21 -20.06 1.87
CA ILE A 110 -7.32 -18.61 1.99
C ILE A 110 -8.24 -18.12 0.88
N GLU A 111 -9.37 -17.52 1.26
CA GLU A 111 -10.30 -16.93 0.30
C GLU A 111 -9.68 -15.70 -0.36
N VAL A 112 -9.72 -15.66 -1.69
CA VAL A 112 -9.21 -14.54 -2.49
C VAL A 112 -10.19 -14.14 -3.59
N ILE A 113 -10.19 -12.87 -3.96
CA ILE A 113 -10.98 -12.34 -5.08
C ILE A 113 -10.05 -11.73 -6.12
N GLY A 114 -10.23 -12.15 -7.36
CA GLY A 114 -9.39 -11.77 -8.50
C GLY A 114 -8.72 -13.00 -9.15
N PRO A 115 -7.74 -12.81 -10.05
CA PRO A 115 -7.14 -11.53 -10.47
C PRO A 115 -8.09 -10.63 -11.25
N VAL A 116 -8.14 -9.36 -10.89
CA VAL A 116 -8.93 -8.32 -11.55
C VAL A 116 -8.05 -7.55 -12.53
N ASN A 117 -8.44 -7.52 -13.79
CA ASN A 117 -7.71 -6.75 -14.80
C ASN A 117 -8.02 -5.25 -14.67
N MET A 118 -6.96 -4.47 -14.52
CA MET A 118 -7.01 -3.02 -14.42
C MET A 118 -6.20 -2.38 -15.53
N GLN A 119 -6.63 -1.19 -15.95
CA GLN A 119 -5.89 -0.38 -16.90
C GLN A 119 -6.14 1.10 -16.66
N ARG A 120 -5.17 1.91 -17.02
CA ARG A 120 -5.30 3.36 -17.12
C ARG A 120 -4.67 3.86 -18.42
N GLU A 121 -5.14 4.98 -18.89
CA GLU A 121 -4.57 5.71 -20.02
C GLU A 121 -4.13 7.09 -19.53
N ASN A 122 -2.94 7.52 -19.92
CA ASN A 122 -2.46 8.86 -19.63
C ASN A 122 -2.97 9.85 -20.70
N LYS A 123 -2.71 11.15 -20.49
CA LYS A 123 -3.11 12.21 -21.43
C LYS A 123 -2.48 12.10 -22.84
N LYS A 124 -1.43 11.27 -23.00
CA LYS A 124 -0.75 11.01 -24.27
C LYS A 124 -1.27 9.77 -24.99
N GLY A 125 -2.26 9.06 -24.41
CA GLY A 125 -2.78 7.82 -24.94
C GLY A 125 -2.01 6.56 -24.56
N ASP A 126 -0.93 6.67 -23.76
CA ASP A 126 -0.17 5.50 -23.32
C ASP A 126 -0.99 4.70 -22.29
N LYS A 127 -1.12 3.41 -22.54
CA LYS A 127 -1.85 2.49 -21.67
C LYS A 127 -0.91 1.77 -20.72
N THR A 128 -1.27 1.75 -19.46
CA THR A 128 -0.64 0.92 -18.43
C THR A 128 -1.68 -0.04 -17.89
N SER A 129 -1.35 -1.32 -17.80
CA SER A 129 -2.26 -2.35 -17.30
C SER A 129 -1.60 -3.22 -16.24
N TRP A 130 -2.42 -3.74 -15.34
CA TRP A 130 -2.00 -4.60 -14.24
C TRP A 130 -3.14 -5.51 -13.80
N LYS A 131 -2.82 -6.49 -12.98
CA LYS A 131 -3.80 -7.36 -12.31
C LYS A 131 -3.75 -7.14 -10.81
N LEU A 132 -4.90 -7.23 -10.15
CA LEU A 132 -5.03 -7.14 -8.68
C LEU A 132 -5.65 -8.41 -8.13
N LEU A 133 -5.12 -8.89 -6.99
CA LEU A 133 -5.68 -10.00 -6.24
C LEU A 133 -5.84 -9.55 -4.78
N TYR A 134 -6.97 -9.85 -4.19
CA TYR A 134 -7.33 -9.42 -2.85
C TYR A 134 -7.53 -10.61 -1.92
N ILE A 135 -7.06 -10.49 -0.68
CA ILE A 135 -7.49 -11.36 0.43
C ILE A 135 -8.96 -11.03 0.73
N ALA A 136 -9.82 -12.04 0.71
CA ALA A 136 -11.25 -11.88 0.92
C ALA A 136 -11.72 -12.32 2.31
N ASP A 137 -10.83 -12.90 3.11
CA ASP A 137 -11.09 -13.28 4.51
C ASP A 137 -11.58 -12.05 5.29
N PRO A 138 -12.82 -12.06 5.83
CA PRO A 138 -13.36 -10.93 6.56
C PRO A 138 -12.80 -10.80 7.99
N ASP A 139 -12.14 -11.84 8.49
CA ASP A 139 -11.58 -11.89 9.84
C ASP A 139 -10.21 -11.21 9.91
N TYR A 140 -10.20 -9.90 9.74
CA TYR A 140 -9.00 -9.07 9.90
C TYR A 140 -9.25 -7.90 10.87
N ARG A 141 -8.18 -7.43 11.51
CA ARG A 141 -8.21 -6.21 12.33
C ARG A 141 -7.63 -5.03 11.58
N VAL A 142 -6.60 -5.26 10.78
CA VAL A 142 -6.01 -4.25 9.88
C VAL A 142 -6.31 -4.66 8.44
N LYS A 143 -6.80 -3.73 7.60
CA LYS A 143 -7.06 -4.00 6.17
C LYS A 143 -5.83 -4.65 5.54
N PRO A 144 -5.94 -5.89 5.04
CA PRO A 144 -4.81 -6.59 4.46
C PRO A 144 -4.26 -5.86 3.24
N PRO A 145 -2.93 -5.88 3.03
CA PRO A 145 -2.35 -5.58 1.73
C PRO A 145 -2.98 -6.41 0.62
N PHE A 146 -3.07 -5.84 -0.57
CA PHE A 146 -3.46 -6.55 -1.78
C PHE A 146 -2.24 -6.85 -2.66
N PHE A 147 -2.43 -7.73 -3.63
CA PHE A 147 -1.36 -8.10 -4.55
C PHE A 147 -1.54 -7.41 -5.89
N ILE A 148 -0.42 -7.02 -6.50
CA ILE A 148 -0.37 -6.41 -7.81
C ILE A 148 0.66 -7.12 -8.70
N GLN A 149 0.26 -7.40 -9.94
CA GLN A 149 1.18 -7.77 -11.00
C GLN A 149 1.05 -6.79 -12.15
N TRP A 150 2.14 -6.10 -12.48
CA TRP A 150 2.22 -5.25 -13.65
C TRP A 150 2.35 -6.12 -14.91
N ASN A 151 1.62 -5.78 -15.99
CA ASN A 151 1.74 -6.50 -17.26
C ASN A 151 3.07 -6.19 -17.97
N GLU A 152 3.70 -5.09 -17.61
CA GLU A 152 5.01 -4.68 -18.07
C GLU A 152 6.11 -5.41 -17.29
N ARG A 153 7.17 -5.86 -17.98
CA ARG A 153 8.34 -6.45 -17.30
C ARG A 153 8.97 -5.46 -16.33
N GLU A 154 9.45 -5.95 -15.19
CA GLU A 154 9.99 -5.13 -14.09
C GLU A 154 11.10 -4.19 -14.56
N GLU A 155 12.02 -4.67 -15.42
CA GLU A 155 13.13 -3.85 -15.95
C GLU A 155 12.63 -2.68 -16.81
N VAL A 156 11.60 -2.91 -17.63
CA VAL A 156 10.99 -1.86 -18.47
C VAL A 156 10.29 -0.83 -17.59
N ARG A 157 9.53 -1.30 -16.61
CA ARG A 157 8.84 -0.42 -15.66
C ARG A 157 9.83 0.40 -14.85
N ASN A 158 10.91 -0.21 -14.34
CA ASN A 158 11.94 0.48 -13.57
C ASN A 158 12.63 1.57 -14.41
N LYS A 159 12.93 1.32 -15.68
CA LYS A 159 13.47 2.34 -16.59
C LYS A 159 12.53 3.53 -16.78
N LYS A 160 11.21 3.28 -16.85
CA LYS A 160 10.20 4.33 -17.02
C LYS A 160 10.05 5.20 -15.77
N ILE A 161 10.13 4.61 -14.57
CA ILE A 161 9.97 5.35 -13.31
C ILE A 161 11.26 5.98 -12.79
N ALA A 162 12.43 5.48 -13.20
CA ALA A 162 13.73 5.95 -12.73
C ALA A 162 13.93 7.47 -12.81
N PRO A 163 13.48 8.20 -13.86
CA PRO A 163 13.59 9.67 -13.91
C PRO A 163 12.76 10.40 -12.86
N PHE A 164 11.78 9.73 -12.23
CA PHE A 164 10.89 10.31 -11.25
C PHE A 164 11.25 9.94 -9.80
N GLN A 165 12.17 8.97 -9.63
CA GLN A 165 12.55 8.47 -8.32
C GLN A 165 13.42 9.49 -7.57
N GLN A 166 13.03 9.76 -6.33
CA GLN A 166 13.84 10.45 -5.33
C GLN A 166 14.65 9.39 -4.56
N LYS A 167 15.89 9.16 -5.03
CA LYS A 167 16.76 8.05 -4.58
C LYS A 167 17.29 8.26 -3.16
N GLU A 168 17.28 9.49 -2.68
CA GLU A 168 17.61 9.87 -1.32
C GLU A 168 16.67 9.33 -0.27
N PHE A 169 15.42 8.98 -0.66
CA PHE A 169 14.39 8.45 0.22
C PHE A 169 14.09 6.98 -0.06
N SER A 170 14.09 6.16 0.98
CA SER A 170 13.70 4.74 0.89
C SER A 170 12.76 4.37 2.03
N VAL A 171 11.68 3.65 1.73
CA VAL A 171 10.83 3.06 2.76
C VAL A 171 11.63 2.00 3.50
N LYS A 172 11.72 2.12 4.82
CA LYS A 172 12.39 1.17 5.74
C LYS A 172 11.42 0.35 6.56
N GLY A 173 10.26 0.93 6.85
CA GLY A 173 9.28 0.24 7.66
C GLY A 173 7.89 0.82 7.56
N ILE A 174 6.93 0.00 7.95
CA ILE A 174 5.53 0.38 8.13
C ILE A 174 5.15 0.00 9.55
N GLU A 175 4.59 0.95 10.30
CA GLU A 175 4.05 0.71 11.63
C GLU A 175 2.53 0.70 11.58
N LEU A 176 1.94 -0.25 12.26
CA LEU A 176 0.48 -0.37 12.38
C LEU A 176 0.10 -0.76 13.82
N TYR A 177 -1.05 -0.30 14.26
CA TYR A 177 -1.69 -0.73 15.48
C TYR A 177 -2.65 -1.88 15.21
N SER A 178 -2.77 -2.79 16.16
CA SER A 178 -3.81 -3.81 16.18
C SER A 178 -4.38 -3.95 17.58
N THR A 179 -5.71 -4.01 17.67
CA THR A 179 -6.44 -4.35 18.91
C THR A 179 -6.25 -5.82 19.30
N GLU A 180 -5.80 -6.66 18.33
CA GLU A 180 -5.49 -8.07 18.52
C GLU A 180 -4.20 -8.40 17.76
N ARG A 181 -3.05 -8.01 18.32
CA ARG A 181 -1.73 -8.13 17.69
C ARG A 181 -1.41 -9.57 17.27
N ALA A 182 -1.58 -10.53 18.18
CA ALA A 182 -1.25 -11.94 17.91
C ALA A 182 -2.08 -12.49 16.74
N HIS A 183 -3.37 -12.13 16.65
CA HIS A 183 -4.24 -12.50 15.54
C HIS A 183 -3.75 -11.88 14.22
N THR A 184 -3.45 -10.58 14.20
CA THR A 184 -2.93 -9.89 13.01
C THR A 184 -1.60 -10.48 12.54
N VAL A 185 -0.68 -10.76 13.46
CA VAL A 185 0.60 -11.40 13.15
C VAL A 185 0.39 -12.77 12.49
N LYS A 186 -0.44 -13.62 13.09
CA LYS A 186 -0.77 -14.94 12.54
C LYS A 186 -1.33 -14.84 11.13
N LYS A 187 -2.33 -13.98 10.90
CA LYS A 187 -2.93 -13.76 9.57
C LYS A 187 -1.91 -13.25 8.55
N TRP A 188 -1.03 -12.33 8.93
CA TRP A 188 0.00 -11.80 8.01
C TRP A 188 1.06 -12.85 7.66
N GLN A 189 1.42 -13.73 8.59
CA GLN A 189 2.27 -14.88 8.29
C GLN A 189 1.57 -15.86 7.32
N GLU A 190 0.30 -16.16 7.55
CA GLU A 190 -0.50 -17.05 6.70
C GLU A 190 -0.70 -16.48 5.28
N TRP A 191 -1.01 -15.19 5.15
CA TRP A 191 -1.32 -14.57 3.87
C TRP A 191 -0.11 -14.20 3.03
N PHE A 192 0.98 -13.75 3.68
CA PHE A 192 2.12 -13.13 2.99
C PHE A 192 3.43 -13.91 3.16
N ASP A 193 3.43 -15.03 3.90
CA ASP A 193 4.63 -15.82 4.22
C ASP A 193 5.72 -14.97 4.91
N MET A 194 5.29 -14.05 5.78
CA MET A 194 6.18 -13.20 6.55
C MET A 194 6.83 -13.97 7.69
N THR A 195 8.06 -13.60 8.02
CA THR A 195 8.79 -14.13 9.18
C THR A 195 8.82 -13.10 10.30
N ILE A 196 8.71 -13.58 11.55
CA ILE A 196 8.97 -12.77 12.74
C ILE A 196 10.49 -12.59 12.85
N ILE A 197 10.95 -11.34 12.90
CA ILE A 197 12.37 -11.01 13.10
C ILE A 197 12.67 -10.51 14.51
N SER A 198 11.66 -9.97 15.20
CA SER A 198 11.73 -9.66 16.62
C SER A 198 10.33 -9.59 17.23
N GLU A 199 10.25 -9.85 18.53
CA GLU A 199 9.03 -9.78 19.33
C GLU A 199 9.32 -9.27 20.73
N SER A 200 8.43 -8.43 21.25
CA SER A 200 8.45 -7.93 22.62
C SER A 200 7.05 -7.99 23.25
N ALA A 201 6.90 -7.51 24.48
CA ALA A 201 5.60 -7.47 25.17
C ALA A 201 4.55 -6.67 24.40
N THR A 202 4.93 -5.62 23.67
CA THR A 202 4.01 -4.64 23.03
C THR A 202 4.10 -4.57 21.51
N GLU A 203 5.04 -5.29 20.89
CA GLU A 203 5.22 -5.25 19.44
C GLU A 203 5.75 -6.57 18.87
N THR A 204 5.42 -6.82 17.62
CA THR A 204 6.01 -7.89 16.79
C THR A 204 6.45 -7.29 15.47
N VAL A 205 7.66 -7.58 15.03
CA VAL A 205 8.23 -7.10 13.77
C VAL A 205 8.29 -8.24 12.77
N LEU A 206 7.62 -8.05 11.64
CA LEU A 206 7.56 -8.99 10.53
C LEU A 206 8.39 -8.48 9.35
N LYS A 207 8.81 -9.42 8.50
CA LYS A 207 9.54 -9.12 7.26
C LYS A 207 9.09 -10.06 6.13
N LEU A 208 8.97 -9.54 4.91
CA LEU A 208 8.87 -10.35 3.69
C LEU A 208 10.24 -10.94 3.34
N LYS A 209 10.29 -12.15 2.76
CA LYS A 209 11.54 -12.83 2.41
C LYS A 209 12.39 -12.08 1.37
N ALA A 210 11.73 -11.39 0.44
CA ALA A 210 12.39 -10.73 -0.68
C ALA A 210 12.45 -9.20 -0.56
N ASP A 211 12.13 -8.65 0.62
CA ASP A 211 12.08 -7.22 0.87
C ASP A 211 12.83 -6.88 2.16
N ASP A 212 13.53 -5.76 2.20
CA ASP A 212 14.23 -5.27 3.39
C ASP A 212 13.38 -4.35 4.28
N ILE A 213 12.10 -4.23 3.94
CA ILE A 213 11.14 -3.41 4.69
C ILE A 213 10.61 -4.20 5.88
N THR A 214 10.56 -3.55 7.05
CA THR A 214 9.99 -4.11 8.27
C THR A 214 8.53 -3.70 8.45
N TYR A 215 7.72 -4.62 8.96
CA TYR A 215 6.32 -4.38 9.29
C TYR A 215 6.14 -4.57 10.79
N ARG A 216 6.03 -3.43 11.51
CA ARG A 216 5.94 -3.40 12.96
C ARG A 216 4.49 -3.34 13.39
N ILE A 217 4.01 -4.40 14.02
CA ILE A 217 2.66 -4.51 14.58
C ILE A 217 2.72 -4.23 16.08
N LEU A 218 2.06 -3.14 16.51
CA LEU A 218 2.02 -2.70 17.89
C LEU A 218 0.63 -2.96 18.49
N ASP A 219 0.58 -3.21 19.79
CA ASP A 219 -0.68 -3.18 20.53
C ASP A 219 -1.29 -1.78 20.46
N GLY A 220 -2.59 -1.68 20.26
CA GLY A 220 -3.28 -0.39 20.15
C GLY A 220 -4.76 -0.47 20.49
N GLU A 221 -5.32 0.66 20.89
CA GLU A 221 -6.76 0.81 21.16
C GLU A 221 -7.62 0.77 19.90
N TYR A 222 -7.00 0.92 18.72
CA TYR A 222 -7.61 0.81 17.40
C TYR A 222 -6.69 0.06 16.45
N SER A 223 -7.26 -0.45 15.35
CA SER A 223 -6.51 -1.15 14.33
C SER A 223 -6.37 -0.29 13.07
N GLY A 224 -5.15 -0.22 12.53
CA GLY A 224 -4.86 0.53 11.30
C GLY A 224 -3.39 0.91 11.15
N TYR A 225 -3.04 1.41 9.98
CA TYR A 225 -1.69 1.90 9.68
C TYR A 225 -1.43 3.22 10.41
N LYS A 226 -0.25 3.33 11.02
CA LYS A 226 0.14 4.46 11.86
C LYS A 226 1.20 5.33 11.22
N SER A 227 2.31 4.71 10.84
CA SER A 227 3.51 5.43 10.39
C SER A 227 4.14 4.77 9.16
N ILE A 228 4.81 5.61 8.38
CA ILE A 228 5.74 5.21 7.33
C ILE A 228 7.12 5.62 7.80
N VAL A 229 8.05 4.66 7.93
CA VAL A 229 9.44 4.91 8.30
C VAL A 229 10.25 5.02 7.00
N ILE A 230 10.95 6.11 6.84
CA ILE A 230 11.69 6.47 5.63
C ILE A 230 13.14 6.75 6.01
N LYS A 231 14.07 6.09 5.34
CA LYS A 231 15.47 6.48 5.36
C LYS A 231 15.62 7.74 4.50
N ASP A 232 16.27 8.77 5.05
CA ASP A 232 16.60 10.02 4.40
C ASP A 232 18.11 10.22 4.44
N THR A 233 18.76 10.08 3.28
CA THR A 233 20.23 10.20 3.18
C THR A 233 20.74 11.65 3.18
N LEU A 234 19.82 12.62 3.18
CA LEU A 234 20.16 14.05 3.21
C LEU A 234 20.18 14.63 4.63
N THR A 235 19.64 13.90 5.61
CA THR A 235 19.59 14.36 7.00
C THR A 235 20.64 13.67 7.87
N THR A 236 21.11 14.39 8.89
CA THR A 236 21.99 13.84 9.93
C THR A 236 21.27 13.55 11.26
N SER A 237 20.01 13.92 11.33
CA SER A 237 19.19 13.72 12.55
C SER A 237 17.79 13.26 12.18
N PRO A 238 17.20 12.32 12.94
CA PRO A 238 15.85 11.86 12.67
C PRO A 238 14.84 12.98 12.92
N TYR A 239 13.75 12.97 12.14
CA TYR A 239 12.62 13.90 12.31
C TYR A 239 11.30 13.22 11.95
N THR A 240 10.19 13.84 12.33
CA THR A 240 8.85 13.31 12.06
C THR A 240 7.93 14.42 11.56
N LEU A 241 7.19 14.13 10.51
CA LEU A 241 6.14 14.99 9.99
C LEU A 241 4.79 14.26 10.07
N ILE A 242 3.77 14.94 10.58
CA ILE A 242 2.39 14.43 10.54
C ILE A 242 1.71 15.02 9.32
N ILE A 243 1.38 14.17 8.36
CA ILE A 243 0.83 14.59 7.06
C ILE A 243 -0.51 13.88 6.85
N ARG A 244 -1.60 14.64 6.85
CA ARG A 244 -2.93 14.13 6.54
C ARG A 244 -3.27 12.82 7.29
N GLY A 245 -2.99 12.79 8.60
CA GLY A 245 -3.32 11.66 9.48
C GLY A 245 -2.30 10.53 9.51
N VAL A 246 -1.16 10.68 8.85
CA VAL A 246 -0.06 9.71 8.84
C VAL A 246 1.21 10.32 9.42
N SER A 247 1.90 9.57 10.27
CA SER A 247 3.23 9.91 10.76
C SER A 247 4.28 9.43 9.74
N TYR A 248 5.01 10.37 9.14
CA TYR A 248 6.18 10.12 8.31
C TYR A 248 7.42 10.31 9.19
N ARG A 249 8.06 9.19 9.53
CA ARG A 249 9.26 9.19 10.38
C ARG A 249 10.49 9.05 9.50
N PHE A 250 11.37 10.02 9.56
CA PHE A 250 12.60 10.05 8.78
C PHE A 250 13.76 9.67 9.68
N GLU A 251 14.54 8.70 9.24
CA GLU A 251 15.75 8.22 9.89
C GLU A 251 16.96 8.62 9.05
N ALA A 252 18.00 9.12 9.72
CA ALA A 252 19.29 9.38 9.07
C ALA A 252 19.95 8.08 8.61
N ASP A 253 20.94 8.20 7.76
CA ASP A 253 21.75 7.06 7.27
C ASP A 253 22.64 6.47 8.36
#